data_dc2beb7da2ac8ac58435aca8dd2af224
#
_entry.id   dc2beb7da2ac8ac58435aca8dd2af224
#
_cell.length_a   1.000
_cell.length_b   1.000
_cell.length_c   1.000
_cell.angle_alpha   90.00
_cell.angle_beta   90.00
_cell.angle_gamma   90.00
#
_symmetry.space_group_name_H-M   'P 1'
#
loop_
_entity.id
_entity.type
_entity.pdbx_description
1 polymer ?
#
loop_
_entity_poly.entity_id
_entity_poly.type
_entity_poly.pdbx_seq_one_letter_code
_entity_poly.pdbx_strand_id
1 'polypeptide(L)'
;ARRGRSLQDVRFLSFDPASMRTAWNAVVTDRREPEVVEALRILMPEIDSVQFLAGRRRHNVLVGQRDVRPRLPIGSYGDGMRRLLAVSLALVATRNGCLLIDEIDTGLHWTVMEDMWRLVVEGAQRSNVQVFATTHSYDCIKGLGQLVRSRPDLADSVAVQKVHRKLAQAVRIAGDEIPIAVEQDIEVR
;
A
#
# COMPACT_ATOMS: atom_id res chain seq x y z
N ALA A 1 -9.06 1.16 -27.26
CA ALA A 1 -9.52 2.33 -26.49
C ALA A 1 -10.11 1.87 -25.17
N ARG A 2 -9.38 2.02 -24.04
CA ARG A 2 -9.96 1.81 -22.71
C ARG A 2 -10.98 2.92 -22.47
N ARG A 3 -12.25 2.56 -22.33
CA ARG A 3 -13.30 3.48 -21.89
C ARG A 3 -12.85 4.12 -20.57
N GLY A 4 -12.84 5.45 -20.52
CA GLY A 4 -12.54 6.19 -19.31
C GLY A 4 -13.48 5.70 -18.20
N ARG A 5 -12.90 5.13 -17.13
CA ARG A 5 -13.67 4.84 -15.92
C ARG A 5 -14.07 6.16 -15.31
N SER A 6 -15.37 6.35 -15.08
CA SER A 6 -15.83 7.39 -14.16
C SER A 6 -15.22 7.04 -12.79
N LEU A 7 -14.30 7.85 -12.30
CA LEU A 7 -13.77 7.74 -10.93
C LEU A 7 -14.88 8.14 -9.98
N GLN A 8 -15.60 7.17 -9.43
CA GLN A 8 -16.75 7.42 -8.55
C GLN A 8 -16.33 7.80 -7.12
N ASP A 9 -15.12 7.38 -6.69
CA ASP A 9 -14.62 7.65 -5.34
C ASP A 9 -13.10 7.92 -5.42
N VAL A 10 -12.69 9.14 -5.05
CA VAL A 10 -11.27 9.51 -4.94
C VAL A 10 -10.96 9.75 -3.48
N ARG A 11 -10.02 9.01 -2.94
CA ARG A 11 -9.59 9.12 -1.55
C ARG A 11 -8.12 9.46 -1.44
N PHE A 12 -7.80 10.32 -0.49
CA PHE A 12 -6.44 10.54 -0.01
C PHE A 12 -6.18 9.63 1.17
N LEU A 13 -5.06 8.92 1.14
CA LEU A 13 -4.62 8.18 2.30
C LEU A 13 -4.23 9.14 3.42
N SER A 14 -4.80 8.93 4.59
CA SER A 14 -4.39 9.58 5.83
C SER A 14 -3.99 8.55 6.86
N PHE A 15 -2.89 8.83 7.57
CA PHE A 15 -2.36 7.94 8.62
C PHE A 15 -2.86 8.32 10.01
N ASP A 16 -3.77 9.29 10.12
CA ASP A 16 -4.35 9.64 11.40
C ASP A 16 -5.29 8.56 11.95
N PRO A 17 -5.39 8.40 13.27
CA PRO A 17 -6.20 7.35 13.89
C PRO A 17 -7.69 7.44 13.58
N ALA A 18 -8.23 8.65 13.31
CA ALA A 18 -9.66 8.82 13.03
C ALA A 18 -10.01 8.32 11.63
N SER A 19 -9.16 8.67 10.64
CA SER A 19 -9.30 8.18 9.26
C SER A 19 -9.16 6.67 9.17
N MET A 20 -8.18 6.08 9.88
CA MET A 20 -8.02 4.62 9.95
C MET A 20 -9.25 3.94 10.57
N ARG A 21 -9.84 4.54 11.61
CA ARG A 21 -11.07 4.02 12.23
C ARG A 21 -12.26 4.11 11.29
N THR A 22 -12.39 5.21 10.56
CA THR A 22 -13.45 5.38 9.56
C THR A 22 -13.34 4.32 8.46
N ALA A 23 -12.13 4.09 7.93
CA ALA A 23 -11.88 3.05 6.95
C ALA A 23 -12.18 1.65 7.51
N TRP A 24 -11.76 1.36 8.76
CA TRP A 24 -12.07 0.10 9.42
C TRP A 24 -13.59 -0.12 9.57
N ASN A 25 -14.34 0.90 9.99
CA ASN A 25 -15.79 0.79 10.12
C ASN A 25 -16.46 0.46 8.77
N ALA A 26 -16.00 1.06 7.68
CA ALA A 26 -16.48 0.72 6.35
C ALA A 26 -16.17 -0.74 5.99
N VAL A 27 -14.95 -1.19 6.25
CA VAL A 27 -14.51 -2.59 6.02
C VAL A 27 -15.38 -3.56 6.80
N VAL A 28 -15.64 -3.29 8.08
CA VAL A 28 -16.48 -4.14 8.97
C VAL A 28 -17.93 -4.14 8.49
N THR A 29 -18.47 -2.98 8.10
CA THR A 29 -19.84 -2.89 7.58
C THR A 29 -20.04 -3.75 6.34
N ASP A 30 -19.02 -3.81 5.48
CA ASP A 30 -19.02 -4.64 4.27
C ASP A 30 -18.56 -6.09 4.49
N ARG A 31 -18.21 -6.47 5.74
CA ARG A 31 -17.69 -7.80 6.12
C ARG A 31 -16.42 -8.19 5.36
N ARG A 32 -15.52 -7.23 5.17
CA ARG A 32 -14.28 -7.39 4.39
C ARG A 32 -13.01 -7.42 5.26
N GLU A 33 -13.12 -7.61 6.57
CA GLU A 33 -11.98 -7.71 7.49
C GLU A 33 -10.95 -8.78 7.06
N PRO A 34 -11.37 -9.94 6.51
CA PRO A 34 -10.42 -10.94 6.04
C PRO A 34 -9.49 -10.43 4.94
N GLU A 35 -9.94 -9.51 4.07
CA GLU A 35 -9.11 -8.94 3.01
C GLU A 35 -7.97 -8.06 3.56
N VAL A 36 -8.23 -7.34 4.66
CA VAL A 36 -7.21 -6.55 5.36
C VAL A 36 -6.17 -7.48 5.99
N VAL A 37 -6.62 -8.55 6.65
CA VAL A 37 -5.74 -9.55 7.26
C VAL A 37 -4.87 -10.22 6.20
N GLU A 38 -5.46 -10.60 5.06
CA GLU A 38 -4.74 -11.24 3.96
C GLU A 38 -3.68 -10.31 3.35
N ALA A 39 -4.00 -9.02 3.18
CA ALA A 39 -3.02 -8.04 2.72
C ALA A 39 -1.83 -7.92 3.68
N LEU A 40 -2.07 -7.91 5.00
CA LEU A 40 -1.00 -7.83 6.00
C LEU A 40 -0.17 -9.11 6.09
N ARG A 41 -0.70 -10.27 5.71
CA ARG A 41 0.04 -11.54 5.65
C ARG A 41 1.17 -11.55 4.63
N ILE A 42 1.15 -10.64 3.67
CA ILE A 42 2.26 -10.45 2.74
C ILE A 42 3.55 -10.10 3.50
N LEU A 43 3.43 -9.32 4.59
CA LEU A 43 4.56 -8.89 5.41
C LEU A 43 4.77 -9.78 6.64
N MET A 44 3.70 -10.32 7.17
CA MET A 44 3.74 -11.15 8.38
C MET A 44 2.72 -12.29 8.25
N PRO A 45 3.15 -13.45 7.71
CA PRO A 45 2.27 -14.59 7.41
C PRO A 45 1.48 -15.13 8.61
N GLU A 46 1.99 -14.87 9.83
CA GLU A 46 1.39 -15.34 11.07
C GLU A 46 0.17 -14.52 11.53
N ILE A 47 -0.08 -13.35 10.93
CA ILE A 47 -1.25 -12.53 11.30
C ILE A 47 -2.53 -13.30 11.04
N ASP A 48 -3.37 -13.39 12.05
CA ASP A 48 -4.69 -14.04 11.98
C ASP A 48 -5.86 -13.07 12.15
N SER A 49 -5.65 -11.94 12.83
CA SER A 49 -6.73 -11.01 13.11
C SER A 49 -6.22 -9.58 13.38
N VAL A 50 -7.10 -8.62 13.07
CA VAL A 50 -6.95 -7.20 13.41
C VAL A 50 -8.21 -6.78 14.16
N GLN A 51 -8.06 -6.02 15.24
CA GLN A 51 -9.18 -5.53 16.02
C GLN A 51 -8.97 -4.09 16.44
N PHE A 52 -9.96 -3.24 16.18
CA PHE A 52 -10.00 -1.88 16.67
C PHE A 52 -10.79 -1.81 17.97
N LEU A 53 -10.13 -1.39 19.06
CA LEU A 53 -10.77 -1.21 20.35
C LEU A 53 -11.55 0.10 20.39
N ALA A 54 -12.68 0.10 21.08
CA ALA A 54 -13.43 1.31 21.40
C ALA A 54 -12.66 2.16 22.42
N GLY A 55 -12.73 3.51 22.28
CA GLY A 55 -12.15 4.46 23.23
C GLY A 55 -10.97 5.27 22.68
N ARG A 56 -10.53 6.26 23.50
CA ARG A 56 -9.44 7.22 23.16
C ARG A 56 -8.05 6.73 23.55
N ARG A 57 -7.82 5.44 23.76
CA ARG A 57 -6.49 4.94 24.17
C ARG A 57 -5.51 5.02 23.01
N ARG A 58 -4.23 5.33 23.29
CA ARG A 58 -3.13 5.39 22.31
C ARG A 58 -2.91 4.06 21.55
N HIS A 59 -3.31 2.94 22.13
CA HIS A 59 -3.18 1.60 21.57
C HIS A 59 -4.57 1.00 21.29
N ASN A 60 -5.20 1.53 20.25
CA ASN A 60 -6.57 1.13 19.90
C ASN A 60 -6.66 0.05 18.81
N VAL A 61 -5.53 -0.42 18.31
CA VAL A 61 -5.48 -1.51 17.33
C VAL A 61 -4.66 -2.66 17.90
N LEU A 62 -5.27 -3.83 17.96
CA LEU A 62 -4.63 -5.09 18.34
C LEU A 62 -4.45 -5.96 17.10
N VAL A 63 -3.31 -6.62 17.03
CA VAL A 63 -2.98 -7.62 16.00
C VAL A 63 -2.86 -8.98 16.70
N GLY A 64 -3.58 -9.96 16.19
CA GLY A 64 -3.46 -11.35 16.58
C GLY A 64 -2.51 -12.08 15.63
N GLN A 65 -1.76 -13.01 16.17
CA GLN A 65 -0.92 -13.95 15.44
C GLN A 65 -1.28 -15.37 15.86
N ARG A 66 -1.10 -16.31 14.93
CA ARG A 66 -1.27 -17.74 15.23
C ARG A 66 -0.35 -18.12 16.40
N ASP A 67 -0.88 -18.88 17.31
CA ASP A 67 -0.16 -19.46 18.44
C ASP A 67 0.46 -18.44 19.43
N VAL A 68 0.20 -17.14 19.25
CA VAL A 68 0.64 -16.07 20.15
C VAL A 68 -0.54 -15.50 20.92
N ARG A 69 -0.46 -15.51 22.23
CA ARG A 69 -1.46 -14.92 23.14
C ARG A 69 -0.79 -14.15 24.26
N PRO A 70 -1.32 -12.97 24.65
CA PRO A 70 -2.48 -12.25 24.10
C PRO A 70 -2.19 -11.57 22.78
N ARG A 71 -3.22 -11.01 22.11
CA ARG A 71 -3.05 -10.08 20.99
C ARG A 71 -2.21 -8.88 21.41
N LEU A 72 -1.33 -8.43 20.53
CA LEU A 72 -0.41 -7.33 20.82
C LEU A 72 -0.89 -6.02 20.16
N PRO A 73 -0.63 -4.87 20.81
CA PRO A 73 -0.86 -3.59 20.16
C PRO A 73 -0.04 -3.47 18.86
N ILE A 74 -0.62 -2.88 17.81
CA ILE A 74 0.07 -2.72 16.52
C ILE A 74 1.39 -1.98 16.66
N GLY A 75 1.51 -1.06 17.63
CA GLY A 75 2.76 -0.35 17.91
C GLY A 75 3.92 -1.24 18.36
N SER A 76 3.65 -2.47 18.83
CA SER A 76 4.69 -3.46 19.16
C SER A 76 5.42 -3.98 17.91
N TYR A 77 4.85 -3.79 16.74
CA TYR A 77 5.42 -4.18 15.43
C TYR A 77 6.10 -3.01 14.71
N GLY A 78 6.20 -1.85 15.38
CA GLY A 78 6.79 -0.64 14.81
C GLY A 78 5.79 0.22 13.98
N ASP A 79 6.24 1.43 13.61
CA ASP A 79 5.40 2.38 12.86
C ASP A 79 5.15 1.92 11.43
N GLY A 80 6.05 1.17 10.82
CA GLY A 80 5.88 0.60 9.50
C GLY A 80 4.63 -0.27 9.39
N MET A 81 4.38 -1.16 10.37
CA MET A 81 3.17 -2.00 10.38
C MET A 81 1.90 -1.17 10.48
N ARG A 82 1.91 -0.07 11.22
CA ARG A 82 0.76 0.85 11.30
C ARG A 82 0.46 1.51 9.96
N ARG A 83 1.51 1.91 9.22
CA ARG A 83 1.37 2.49 7.88
C ARG A 83 0.81 1.48 6.89
N LEU A 84 1.33 0.27 6.91
CA LEU A 84 0.86 -0.81 6.02
C LEU A 84 -0.58 -1.23 6.33
N LEU A 85 -0.99 -1.23 7.61
CA LEU A 85 -2.40 -1.38 7.97
C LEU A 85 -3.25 -0.24 7.39
N ALA A 86 -2.79 1.03 7.47
CA ALA A 86 -3.54 2.15 6.90
C ALA A 86 -3.70 2.03 5.38
N VAL A 87 -2.64 1.62 4.68
CA VAL A 87 -2.69 1.35 3.22
C VAL A 87 -3.68 0.22 2.91
N SER A 88 -3.61 -0.90 3.65
CA SER A 88 -4.52 -2.04 3.46
C SER A 88 -5.99 -1.64 3.67
N LEU A 89 -6.26 -0.88 4.74
CA LEU A 89 -7.59 -0.37 5.04
C LEU A 89 -8.12 0.55 3.94
N ALA A 90 -7.27 1.47 3.46
CA ALA A 90 -7.64 2.41 2.41
C ALA A 90 -7.95 1.69 1.09
N LEU A 91 -7.14 0.70 0.70
CA LEU A 91 -7.37 -0.10 -0.50
C LEU A 91 -8.70 -0.85 -0.43
N VAL A 92 -8.94 -1.56 0.70
CA VAL A 92 -10.16 -2.32 0.89
C VAL A 92 -11.40 -1.42 0.96
N ALA A 93 -11.29 -0.25 1.62
CA ALA A 93 -12.42 0.69 1.77
C ALA A 93 -12.72 1.51 0.51
N THR A 94 -11.73 1.72 -0.41
CA THR A 94 -11.92 2.58 -1.59
C THR A 94 -12.71 1.91 -2.70
N ARG A 95 -12.57 0.65 -2.90
CA ARG A 95 -13.24 -0.21 -3.89
C ARG A 95 -13.82 0.49 -5.14
N ASN A 96 -13.40 0.06 -6.34
CA ASN A 96 -13.80 0.61 -7.64
C ASN A 96 -13.49 2.11 -7.83
N GLY A 97 -12.52 2.66 -7.09
CA GLY A 97 -12.18 4.08 -7.07
C GLY A 97 -10.72 4.37 -7.34
N CYS A 98 -10.28 5.51 -6.81
CA CYS A 98 -8.91 5.99 -6.90
C CYS A 98 -8.36 6.29 -5.49
N LEU A 99 -7.15 5.81 -5.21
CA LEU A 99 -6.43 6.07 -3.96
C LEU A 99 -5.18 6.89 -4.25
N LEU A 100 -5.06 8.02 -3.57
CA LEU A 100 -3.91 8.91 -3.65
C LEU A 100 -3.08 8.76 -2.37
N ILE A 101 -1.79 8.47 -2.52
CA ILE A 101 -0.86 8.24 -1.41
C ILE A 101 0.34 9.16 -1.58
N ASP A 102 0.54 10.06 -0.65
CA ASP A 102 1.73 10.91 -0.65
C ASP A 102 2.84 10.28 0.18
N GLU A 103 4.07 10.30 -0.35
CA GLU A 103 5.25 9.72 0.30
C GLU A 103 4.99 8.30 0.86
N ILE A 104 4.66 7.36 -0.03
CA ILE A 104 4.24 6.00 0.33
C ILE A 104 5.27 5.25 1.20
N ASP A 105 6.54 5.55 1.02
CA ASP A 105 7.70 4.90 1.67
C ASP A 105 8.06 5.50 3.03
N THR A 106 7.51 6.67 3.40
CA THR A 106 7.88 7.34 4.66
C THR A 106 7.72 6.43 5.87
N GLY A 107 8.78 6.31 6.68
CA GLY A 107 8.79 5.49 7.90
C GLY A 107 8.87 3.99 7.68
N LEU A 108 9.10 3.53 6.44
CA LEU A 108 9.36 2.14 6.11
C LEU A 108 10.86 1.90 5.93
N HIS A 109 11.33 0.73 6.38
CA HIS A 109 12.70 0.30 6.13
C HIS A 109 12.83 -0.24 4.69
N TRP A 110 13.98 -0.05 4.05
CA TRP A 110 14.21 -0.46 2.66
C TRP A 110 13.93 -1.96 2.39
N THR A 111 14.14 -2.81 3.40
CA THR A 111 13.91 -4.27 3.28
C THR A 111 12.45 -4.67 3.06
N VAL A 112 11.50 -3.81 3.38
CA VAL A 112 10.07 -4.10 3.22
C VAL A 112 9.45 -3.44 1.99
N MET A 113 10.25 -2.77 1.15
CA MET A 113 9.72 -2.01 -0.01
C MET A 113 9.11 -2.92 -1.06
N GLU A 114 9.70 -4.08 -1.35
CA GLU A 114 9.13 -5.06 -2.28
C GLU A 114 7.77 -5.56 -1.78
N ASP A 115 7.70 -5.97 -0.51
CA ASP A 115 6.46 -6.46 0.10
C ASP A 115 5.39 -5.37 0.21
N MET A 116 5.78 -4.14 0.51
CA MET A 116 4.87 -2.99 0.49
C MET A 116 4.26 -2.81 -0.89
N TRP A 117 5.06 -2.83 -1.95
CA TRP A 117 4.55 -2.73 -3.32
C TRP A 117 3.68 -3.92 -3.71
N ARG A 118 4.04 -5.14 -3.29
CA ARG A 118 3.20 -6.33 -3.50
C ARG A 118 1.82 -6.15 -2.84
N LEU A 119 1.79 -5.69 -1.59
CA LEU A 119 0.54 -5.36 -0.89
C LEU A 119 -0.29 -4.34 -1.68
N VAL A 120 0.35 -3.27 -2.16
CA VAL A 120 -0.34 -2.20 -2.90
C VAL A 120 -0.88 -2.70 -4.23
N VAL A 121 -0.06 -3.37 -5.04
CA VAL A 121 -0.44 -3.80 -6.40
C VAL A 121 -1.52 -4.89 -6.34
N GLU A 122 -1.30 -5.94 -5.54
CA GLU A 122 -2.28 -7.02 -5.40
C GLU A 122 -3.57 -6.53 -4.71
N GLY A 123 -3.47 -5.67 -3.70
CA GLY A 123 -4.63 -5.07 -3.04
C GLY A 123 -5.44 -4.18 -3.98
N ALA A 124 -4.76 -3.38 -4.81
CA ALA A 124 -5.38 -2.53 -5.83
C ALA A 124 -6.12 -3.36 -6.89
N GLN A 125 -5.52 -4.47 -7.35
CA GLN A 125 -6.17 -5.39 -8.29
C GLN A 125 -7.42 -6.03 -7.66
N ARG A 126 -7.32 -6.58 -6.44
CA ARG A 126 -8.45 -7.21 -5.74
C ARG A 126 -9.62 -6.26 -5.49
N SER A 127 -9.33 -5.03 -5.10
CA SER A 127 -10.34 -4.02 -4.80
C SER A 127 -10.78 -3.20 -6.03
N ASN A 128 -10.18 -3.46 -7.20
CA ASN A 128 -10.39 -2.68 -8.43
C ASN A 128 -10.16 -1.18 -8.24
N VAL A 129 -9.04 -0.84 -7.58
CA VAL A 129 -8.63 0.53 -7.24
C VAL A 129 -7.48 0.95 -8.15
N GLN A 130 -7.51 2.20 -8.63
CA GLN A 130 -6.35 2.83 -9.24
C GLN A 130 -5.57 3.57 -8.15
N VAL A 131 -4.29 3.26 -7.99
CA VAL A 131 -3.43 3.91 -7.00
C VAL A 131 -2.50 4.90 -7.69
N PHE A 132 -2.40 6.11 -7.14
CA PHE A 132 -1.34 7.06 -7.44
C PHE A 132 -0.54 7.30 -6.16
N ALA A 133 0.73 6.98 -6.19
CA ALA A 133 1.62 7.17 -5.06
C ALA A 133 2.80 8.06 -5.45
N THR A 134 3.22 8.95 -4.54
CA THR A 134 4.45 9.70 -4.68
C THR A 134 5.55 9.10 -3.83
N THR A 135 6.79 9.25 -4.26
CA THR A 135 7.99 8.94 -3.47
C THR A 135 9.16 9.81 -3.94
N HIS A 136 10.06 10.09 -3.03
CA HIS A 136 11.37 10.67 -3.30
C HIS A 136 12.51 9.68 -3.02
N SER A 137 12.19 8.44 -2.66
CA SER A 137 13.15 7.41 -2.27
C SER A 137 13.55 6.53 -3.45
N TYR A 138 14.85 6.40 -3.67
CA TYR A 138 15.38 5.43 -4.62
C TYR A 138 15.11 3.99 -4.18
N ASP A 139 15.20 3.72 -2.87
CA ASP A 139 14.91 2.38 -2.31
C ASP A 139 13.45 1.96 -2.58
N CYS A 140 12.53 2.92 -2.55
CA CYS A 140 11.13 2.65 -2.91
C CYS A 140 10.99 2.22 -4.37
N ILE A 141 11.64 2.92 -5.30
CA ILE A 141 11.64 2.54 -6.73
C ILE A 141 12.37 1.21 -6.94
N LYS A 142 13.49 0.99 -6.24
CA LYS A 142 14.23 -0.27 -6.27
C LYS A 142 13.36 -1.45 -5.82
N GLY A 143 12.59 -1.27 -4.74
CA GLY A 143 11.63 -2.27 -4.28
C GLY A 143 10.55 -2.60 -5.31
N LEU A 144 10.06 -1.59 -6.06
CA LEU A 144 9.12 -1.81 -7.17
C LEU A 144 9.79 -2.61 -8.32
N GLY A 145 11.05 -2.28 -8.66
CA GLY A 145 11.82 -3.04 -9.64
C GLY A 145 12.05 -4.49 -9.22
N GLN A 146 12.32 -4.74 -7.93
CA GLN A 146 12.45 -6.09 -7.37
C GLN A 146 11.13 -6.87 -7.47
N LEU A 147 10.00 -6.24 -7.13
CA LEU A 147 8.68 -6.86 -7.29
C LEU A 147 8.40 -7.26 -8.75
N VAL A 148 8.61 -6.35 -9.70
CA VAL A 148 8.35 -6.66 -11.12
C VAL A 148 9.25 -7.77 -11.63
N ARG A 149 10.49 -7.85 -11.15
CA ARG A 149 11.42 -8.94 -11.48
C ARG A 149 10.97 -10.28 -10.93
N SER A 150 10.53 -10.32 -9.66
CA SER A 150 10.04 -11.54 -9.00
C SER A 150 8.65 -11.96 -9.47
N ARG A 151 7.83 -10.98 -9.94
CA ARG A 151 6.45 -11.15 -10.41
C ARG A 151 6.22 -10.41 -11.73
N PRO A 152 6.75 -10.92 -12.86
CA PRO A 152 6.60 -10.28 -14.18
C PRO A 152 5.13 -10.13 -14.63
N ASP A 153 4.24 -10.96 -14.11
CA ASP A 153 2.79 -10.88 -14.32
C ASP A 153 2.16 -9.58 -13.82
N LEU A 154 2.81 -8.86 -12.92
CA LEU A 154 2.36 -7.57 -12.39
C LEU A 154 2.86 -6.37 -13.21
N ALA A 155 3.78 -6.55 -14.15
CA ALA A 155 4.40 -5.45 -14.91
C ALA A 155 3.37 -4.54 -15.60
N ASP A 156 2.35 -5.11 -16.23
CA ASP A 156 1.29 -4.33 -16.91
C ASP A 156 0.40 -3.51 -15.96
N SER A 157 0.49 -3.79 -14.65
CA SER A 157 -0.31 -3.12 -13.63
C SER A 157 0.37 -1.90 -13.01
N VAL A 158 1.63 -1.66 -13.33
CA VAL A 158 2.44 -0.60 -12.72
C VAL A 158 3.12 0.28 -13.78
N ALA A 159 3.39 1.52 -13.42
CA ALA A 159 4.23 2.43 -14.19
C ALA A 159 4.81 3.50 -13.25
N VAL A 160 5.99 3.99 -13.56
CA VAL A 160 6.59 5.14 -12.89
C VAL A 160 6.47 6.37 -13.79
N GLN A 161 6.11 7.51 -13.19
CA GLN A 161 6.07 8.80 -13.85
C GLN A 161 7.15 9.69 -13.23
N LYS A 162 8.29 9.84 -13.92
CA LYS A 162 9.34 10.76 -13.49
C LYS A 162 8.95 12.19 -13.82
N VAL A 163 8.80 13.03 -12.82
CA VAL A 163 8.46 14.44 -12.97
C VAL A 163 9.74 15.28 -13.00
N HIS A 164 10.00 15.91 -14.15
CA HIS A 164 11.15 16.80 -14.31
C HIS A 164 10.75 18.24 -14.03
N ARG A 165 11.42 18.92 -13.07
CA ARG A 165 11.14 20.33 -12.75
C ARG A 165 11.33 21.29 -13.93
N LYS A 166 12.23 20.96 -14.87
CA LYS A 166 12.59 21.81 -16.03
C LYS A 166 11.82 21.47 -17.30
N LEU A 167 11.15 20.32 -17.34
CA LEU A 167 10.37 19.86 -18.48
C LEU A 167 8.91 19.88 -18.06
N ALA A 168 8.05 20.54 -18.82
CA ALA A 168 6.60 20.52 -18.57
C ALA A 168 5.97 19.14 -18.85
N GLN A 169 6.76 18.08 -18.86
CA GLN A 169 6.35 16.72 -19.20
C GLN A 169 6.91 15.72 -18.18
N ALA A 170 6.10 14.72 -17.83
CA ALA A 170 6.55 13.56 -17.10
C ALA A 170 7.04 12.48 -18.07
N VAL A 171 8.16 11.83 -17.73
CA VAL A 171 8.66 10.67 -18.48
C VAL A 171 8.03 9.42 -17.87
N ARG A 172 7.30 8.68 -18.71
CA ARG A 172 6.70 7.40 -18.28
C ARG A 172 7.70 6.28 -18.49
N ILE A 173 7.91 5.48 -17.45
CA ILE A 173 8.66 4.22 -17.47
C ILE A 173 7.61 3.11 -17.30
N ALA A 174 7.50 2.20 -18.26
CA ALA A 174 6.59 1.08 -18.21
C ALA A 174 7.06 0.06 -17.14
N GLY A 175 6.15 -0.79 -16.66
CA GLY A 175 6.48 -1.69 -15.58
C GLY A 175 7.62 -2.64 -15.91
N ASP A 176 7.67 -3.20 -17.11
CA ASP A 176 8.73 -4.06 -17.60
C ASP A 176 10.09 -3.36 -17.76
N GLU A 177 10.09 -2.03 -17.91
CA GLU A 177 11.30 -1.21 -18.01
C GLU A 177 11.86 -0.83 -16.62
N ILE A 178 11.06 -0.89 -15.54
CA ILE A 178 11.48 -0.47 -14.19
C ILE A 178 12.69 -1.26 -13.69
N PRO A 179 12.74 -2.60 -13.77
CA PRO A 179 13.90 -3.37 -13.34
C PRO A 179 15.18 -2.97 -14.08
N ILE A 180 15.09 -2.69 -15.38
CA ILE A 180 16.22 -2.28 -16.22
C ILE A 180 16.71 -0.88 -15.80
N ALA A 181 15.77 0.04 -15.58
CA ALA A 181 16.11 1.39 -15.14
C ALA A 181 16.82 1.39 -13.78
N VAL A 182 16.38 0.53 -12.87
CA VAL A 182 17.02 0.38 -11.55
C VAL A 182 18.43 -0.24 -11.65
N GLU A 183 18.65 -1.24 -12.52
CA GLU A 183 19.97 -1.87 -12.71
C GLU A 183 20.99 -0.95 -13.34
N GLN A 184 20.56 -0.08 -14.25
CA GLN A 184 21.44 0.85 -14.94
C GLN A 184 21.65 2.15 -14.18
N ASP A 185 21.19 2.24 -12.92
CA ASP A 185 21.27 3.44 -12.07
C ASP A 185 20.69 4.68 -12.79
N ILE A 186 19.73 4.44 -13.70
CA ILE A 186 19.03 5.53 -14.38
C ILE A 186 18.27 6.29 -13.28
N GLU A 187 18.63 7.58 -13.14
CA GLU A 187 17.98 8.43 -12.15
C GLU A 187 16.46 8.49 -12.41
N VAL A 188 15.69 7.75 -11.60
CA VAL A 188 14.22 7.62 -11.70
C VAL A 188 13.50 8.64 -10.80
N ARG A 189 14.26 9.53 -10.15
CA ARG A 189 13.78 10.59 -9.24
C ARG A 189 13.42 11.85 -9.97
#